data_431b0e97b1658951e639b8a5ac1a8bb7
#
_entry.id   431b0e97b1658951e639b8a5ac1a8bb7
#
_cell.length_a   1.000
_cell.length_b   1.000
_cell.length_c   1.000
_cell.angle_alpha   90.00
_cell.angle_beta   90.00
_cell.angle_gamma   90.00
#
_symmetry.space_group_name_H-M   'P 1'
#
loop_
_entity.id
_entity.type
_entity.pdbx_description
1 polymer ?
#
loop_
_entity_poly.entity_id
_entity_poly.type
_entity_poly.pdbx_seq_one_letter_code
_entity_poly.pdbx_strand_id
1 'polypeptide(L)'
;MSQTPKSTPDISVVVPAYNEAGNVVPLAREIAAVLEGRNFEILFVDDCSSDTTRQELIDAKTELPMLRVIAHRHNAGQSRSVRTGVMHACGATVCTLDGDG
;
A
#
# COMPACT_ATOMS: atom_id res chain seq x y z
N MET A 1 10.12 17.18 -23.51
CA MET A 1 10.34 17.06 -22.65
C MET A 1 10.54 16.13 -22.28
N SER A 2 11.06 16.15 -22.04
CA SER A 2 11.32 15.21 -21.57
C SER A 2 10.64 14.89 -20.56
N GLN A 3 10.17 14.09 -20.57
CA GLN A 3 9.61 13.59 -19.57
C GLN A 3 10.55 13.10 -18.67
N THR A 4 10.70 13.72 -17.63
CA THR A 4 11.51 13.17 -16.64
C THR A 4 10.86 11.93 -16.18
N PRO A 5 11.56 10.89 -16.04
CA PRO A 5 10.99 9.70 -15.47
C PRO A 5 10.50 9.99 -14.08
N LYS A 6 9.43 9.35 -13.70
CA LYS A 6 8.95 9.46 -12.41
C LYS A 6 10.04 9.11 -11.46
N SER A 7 10.35 9.94 -10.56
CA SER A 7 11.44 9.64 -9.65
C SER A 7 11.05 8.51 -8.73
N THR A 8 12.04 7.72 -8.35
CA THR A 8 11.87 6.67 -7.37
C THR A 8 11.42 7.29 -6.06
N PRO A 9 10.44 6.72 -5.38
CA PRO A 9 10.03 7.29 -4.11
C PRO A 9 11.15 7.18 -3.07
N ASP A 10 11.16 8.12 -2.15
CA ASP A 10 12.11 8.07 -1.03
C ASP A 10 11.63 7.11 0.04
N ILE A 11 10.33 6.98 0.18
CA ILE A 11 9.72 6.23 1.27
C ILE A 11 8.69 5.27 0.68
N SER A 12 8.72 4.02 1.13
CA SER A 12 7.67 3.06 0.84
C SER A 12 7.03 2.66 2.15
N VAL A 13 5.71 2.77 2.24
CA VAL A 13 4.96 2.33 3.42
C VAL A 13 4.24 1.05 3.04
N VAL A 14 4.61 -0.04 3.69
CA VAL A 14 4.05 -1.36 3.40
C VAL A 14 3.00 -1.68 4.46
N VAL A 15 1.79 -1.99 4.01
CA VAL A 15 0.66 -2.26 4.91
C VAL A 15 0.03 -3.59 4.52
N PRO A 16 0.15 -4.62 5.35
CA PRO A 16 -0.59 -5.85 5.08
C PRO A 16 -2.06 -5.66 5.42
N ALA A 17 -2.93 -6.26 4.64
CA ALA A 17 -4.37 -6.13 4.86
C ALA A 17 -5.05 -7.45 4.60
N TYR A 18 -6.00 -7.80 5.47
CA TYR A 18 -6.80 -8.99 5.30
C TYR A 18 -8.17 -8.73 5.90
N ASN A 19 -9.18 -8.73 5.04
CA ASN A 19 -10.57 -8.51 5.46
C ASN A 19 -10.71 -7.25 6.32
N GLU A 20 -10.18 -6.15 5.81
CA GLU A 20 -10.22 -4.86 6.48
C GLU A 20 -11.09 -3.87 5.74
N ALA A 21 -12.15 -4.34 5.10
CA ALA A 21 -13.06 -3.45 4.38
C ALA A 21 -13.55 -2.34 5.31
N GLY A 22 -13.61 -1.14 4.78
CA GLY A 22 -14.01 0.03 5.56
C GLY A 22 -12.88 0.68 6.31
N ASN A 23 -11.75 -0.02 6.52
CA ASN A 23 -10.63 0.54 7.28
C ASN A 23 -9.44 0.92 6.40
N VAL A 24 -9.31 0.28 5.25
CA VAL A 24 -8.09 0.45 4.45
C VAL A 24 -8.00 1.82 3.78
N VAL A 25 -9.10 2.35 3.27
CA VAL A 25 -9.06 3.63 2.59
C VAL A 25 -8.84 4.78 3.57
N PRO A 26 -9.53 4.82 4.72
CA PRO A 26 -9.21 5.85 5.72
C PRO A 26 -7.76 5.79 6.18
N LEU A 27 -7.20 4.59 6.33
CA LEU A 27 -5.81 4.46 6.72
C LEU A 27 -4.89 5.00 5.62
N ALA A 28 -5.19 4.67 4.37
CA ALA A 28 -4.39 5.16 3.25
C ALA A 28 -4.41 6.68 3.18
N ARG A 29 -5.56 7.29 3.40
CA ARG A 29 -5.68 8.74 3.41
C ARG A 29 -4.88 9.35 4.55
N GLU A 30 -4.90 8.71 5.70
CA GLU A 30 -4.16 9.20 6.85
C GLU A 30 -2.65 9.16 6.59
N ILE A 31 -2.17 8.07 6.03
CA ILE A 31 -0.76 7.95 5.67
C ILE A 31 -0.38 9.03 4.66
N ALA A 32 -1.22 9.22 3.65
CA ALA A 32 -0.95 10.21 2.61
C ALA A 32 -0.88 11.62 3.19
N ALA A 33 -1.76 11.92 4.16
CA ALA A 33 -1.76 13.23 4.79
C ALA A 33 -0.48 13.47 5.59
N VAL A 34 -0.03 12.44 6.31
CA VAL A 34 1.18 12.56 7.12
C VAL A 34 2.40 12.79 6.25
N LEU A 35 2.43 12.15 5.07
CA LEU A 35 3.60 12.23 4.18
C LEU A 35 3.45 13.26 3.08
N GLU A 36 2.43 14.09 3.18
CA GLU A 36 2.21 15.12 2.16
C GLU A 36 3.47 15.96 1.97
N GLY A 37 3.82 16.22 0.71
CA GLY A 37 5.04 16.96 0.42
C GLY A 37 6.28 16.09 0.27
N ARG A 38 6.18 14.82 0.64
CA ARG A 38 7.29 13.88 0.49
C ARG A 38 7.06 13.03 -0.75
N ASN A 39 8.13 12.45 -1.26
CA ASN A 39 8.03 11.53 -2.40
C ASN A 39 7.88 10.12 -1.81
N PHE A 40 6.67 9.58 -1.86
CA PHE A 40 6.40 8.31 -1.20
C PHE A 40 5.42 7.46 -2.02
N GLU A 41 5.40 6.19 -1.69
CA GLU A 41 4.37 5.27 -2.18
C GLU A 41 3.77 4.54 -0.99
N ILE A 42 2.52 4.12 -1.12
CA ILE A 42 1.85 3.30 -0.13
C ILE A 42 1.54 1.98 -0.81
N LEU A 43 2.03 0.89 -0.22
CA LEU A 43 1.91 -0.42 -0.83
C LEU A 43 1.11 -1.31 0.10
N PHE A 44 -0.15 -1.53 -0.26
CA PHE A 44 -0.99 -2.46 0.49
C PHE A 44 -0.82 -3.85 -0.11
N VAL A 45 -0.64 -4.84 0.73
CA VAL A 45 -0.61 -6.23 0.30
C VAL A 45 -1.87 -6.88 0.82
N ASP A 46 -2.78 -7.18 -0.09
CA ASP A 46 -4.04 -7.82 0.26
C ASP A 46 -3.82 -9.31 0.31
N ASP A 47 -4.00 -9.91 1.48
CA ASP A 47 -3.70 -11.32 1.69
C ASP A 47 -4.91 -12.18 1.37
N CYS A 48 -5.42 -12.05 0.18
CA CYS A 48 -6.53 -12.86 -0.33
C CYS A 48 -7.80 -12.60 0.48
N SER A 49 -8.16 -11.32 0.63
CA SER A 49 -9.37 -10.96 1.35
C SER A 49 -10.61 -11.52 0.66
N SER A 50 -11.57 -11.92 1.45
CA SER A 50 -12.85 -12.42 0.93
C SER A 50 -13.91 -11.34 0.91
N ASP A 51 -13.63 -10.17 1.47
CA ASP A 51 -14.58 -9.06 1.48
C ASP A 51 -14.19 -8.04 0.39
N THR A 52 -14.64 -6.80 0.51
CA THR A 52 -14.39 -5.77 -0.49
C THR A 52 -13.07 -5.02 -0.30
N THR A 53 -12.21 -5.50 0.58
CA THR A 53 -10.93 -4.83 0.88
C THR A 53 -10.16 -4.47 -0.39
N ARG A 54 -9.91 -5.45 -1.24
CA ARG A 54 -9.12 -5.22 -2.44
C ARG A 54 -9.78 -4.24 -3.38
N GLN A 55 -11.09 -4.37 -3.56
CA GLN A 55 -11.79 -3.48 -4.48
C GLN A 55 -11.77 -2.05 -3.97
N GLU A 56 -11.92 -1.86 -2.66
CA GLU A 56 -11.86 -0.52 -2.08
C GLU A 56 -10.49 0.12 -2.33
N LEU A 57 -9.43 -0.65 -2.21
CA LEU A 57 -8.09 -0.15 -2.45
C LEU A 57 -7.89 0.20 -3.93
N ILE A 58 -8.36 -0.66 -4.82
CA ILE A 58 -8.22 -0.41 -6.24
C ILE A 58 -8.97 0.87 -6.63
N ASP A 59 -10.17 1.04 -6.10
CA ASP A 59 -10.97 2.23 -6.40
C ASP A 59 -10.30 3.50 -5.85
N ALA A 60 -9.62 3.39 -4.72
CA ALA A 60 -8.99 4.54 -4.10
C ALA A 60 -7.76 5.03 -4.87
N LYS A 61 -7.24 4.24 -5.80
CA LYS A 61 -6.06 4.66 -6.57
C LYS A 61 -6.33 5.89 -7.41
N THR A 62 -7.56 6.13 -7.78
CA THR A 62 -7.93 7.33 -8.53
C THR A 62 -7.69 8.58 -7.68
N GLU A 63 -8.04 8.50 -6.40
CA GLU A 63 -7.84 9.60 -5.47
C GLU A 63 -6.40 9.67 -4.98
N LEU A 64 -5.77 8.51 -4.83
CA LEU A 64 -4.43 8.41 -4.26
C LEU A 64 -3.51 7.71 -5.25
N PRO A 65 -2.96 8.45 -6.21
CA PRO A 65 -2.17 7.82 -7.28
C PRO A 65 -0.88 7.16 -6.80
N MET A 66 -0.39 7.51 -5.60
CA MET A 66 0.79 6.86 -5.04
C MET A 66 0.47 5.49 -4.42
N LEU A 67 -0.79 5.11 -4.40
CA LEU A 67 -1.22 3.86 -3.80
C LEU A 67 -0.99 2.70 -4.76
N ARG A 68 -0.39 1.63 -4.25
CA ARG A 68 -0.19 0.40 -5.01
C ARG A 68 -0.82 -0.74 -4.23
N VAL A 69 -1.35 -1.71 -4.94
CA VAL A 69 -2.02 -2.84 -4.33
C VAL A 69 -1.45 -4.12 -4.93
N ILE A 70 -1.00 -5.02 -4.08
CA ILE A 70 -0.57 -6.35 -4.48
C ILE A 70 -1.51 -7.33 -3.80
N ALA A 71 -2.04 -8.29 -4.54
CA ALA A 71 -2.97 -9.26 -3.98
C ALA A 71 -2.36 -10.65 -4.05
N HIS A 72 -2.38 -11.35 -2.93
CA HIS A 72 -1.99 -12.76 -2.90
C HIS A 72 -3.13 -13.59 -3.45
N ARG A 73 -2.80 -14.68 -4.10
CA ARG A 73 -3.81 -15.62 -4.59
C ARG A 73 -4.33 -16.51 -3.49
N HIS A 74 -3.53 -16.71 -2.46
CA HIS A 74 -3.87 -17.54 -1.33
C HIS A 74 -3.53 -16.81 -0.07
N ASN A 75 -4.27 -17.09 0.99
CA ASN A 75 -3.98 -16.50 2.28
C ASN A 75 -2.64 -17.03 2.77
N ALA A 76 -1.70 -16.15 2.98
CA ALA A 76 -0.33 -16.53 3.34
C ALA A 76 0.10 -16.01 4.70
N GLY A 77 -0.70 -15.15 5.32
CA GLY A 77 -0.41 -14.62 6.63
C GLY A 77 0.26 -13.26 6.59
N GLN A 78 0.24 -12.58 7.74
CA GLN A 78 0.73 -11.22 7.83
C GLN A 78 2.23 -11.12 7.55
N SER A 79 3.01 -12.04 8.10
CA SER A 79 4.46 -12.00 7.88
C SER A 79 4.82 -12.10 6.40
N ARG A 80 4.14 -13.01 5.70
CA ARG A 80 4.39 -13.17 4.27
C ARG A 80 3.93 -11.94 3.50
N SER A 81 2.85 -11.31 3.94
CA SER A 81 2.35 -10.11 3.30
C SER A 81 3.33 -8.96 3.43
N VAL A 82 3.90 -8.78 4.62
CA VAL A 82 4.91 -7.76 4.82
C VAL A 82 6.12 -8.04 3.93
N ARG A 83 6.54 -9.29 3.86
CA ARG A 83 7.68 -9.67 3.04
C ARG A 83 7.43 -9.39 1.57
N THR A 84 6.23 -9.72 1.09
CA THR A 84 5.86 -9.43 -0.29
C THR A 84 5.96 -7.93 -0.56
N GLY A 85 5.43 -7.12 0.35
CA GLY A 85 5.47 -5.67 0.17
C GLY A 85 6.88 -5.14 0.15
N VAL A 86 7.72 -5.61 1.06
CA VAL A 86 9.12 -5.17 1.12
C VAL A 86 9.84 -5.53 -0.18
N MET A 87 9.57 -6.70 -0.72
CA MET A 87 10.21 -7.12 -1.96
C MET A 87 9.80 -6.27 -3.16
N HIS A 88 8.61 -5.68 -3.12
CA HIS A 88 8.11 -4.87 -4.22
C HIS A 88 8.28 -3.37 -3.96
N ALA A 89 8.75 -3.00 -2.80
CA ALA A 89 8.92 -1.59 -2.45
C ALA A 89 10.04 -0.97 -3.28
N CYS A 90 9.83 0.26 -3.71
CA CYS A 90 10.79 0.98 -4.53
C CYS A 90 11.51 2.08 -3.75
N GLY A 91 11.07 2.40 -2.56
CA GLY A 91 11.66 3.49 -1.79
C GLY A 91 12.96 3.13 -1.15
N ALA A 92 13.80 4.13 -0.94
CA ALA A 92 15.06 3.94 -0.26
C ALA A 92 14.83 3.57 1.21
N THR A 93 13.77 4.09 1.80
CA THR A 93 13.39 3.75 3.17
C THR A 93 12.07 3.00 3.11
N VAL A 94 11.99 1.87 3.80
CA VAL A 94 10.77 1.07 3.82
C VAL A 94 10.26 1.03 5.25
N CYS A 95 9.02 1.48 5.41
CA CYS A 95 8.33 1.44 6.69
C CYS A 95 7.22 0.42 6.60
N THR A 96 7.02 -0.36 7.64
CA THR A 96 5.93 -1.34 7.65
C THR A 96 4.96 -0.97 8.76
N LEU A 97 3.68 -1.13 8.48
CA LEU A 97 2.64 -0.87 9.45
C LEU A 97 1.84 -2.14 9.68
N ASP A 98 1.43 -2.31 10.93
CA ASP A 98 0.54 -3.38 11.25
C ASP A 98 -0.83 -2.95 10.82
N GLY A 99 -1.47 -3.75 10.01
CA GLY A 99 -2.77 -3.38 9.50
C GLY A 99 -3.91 -3.64 10.45
N ASP A 100 -3.65 -4.32 11.54
CA ASP A 100 -4.75 -4.65 12.40
C ASP A 100 -4.78 -3.77 13.59
N GLY A 101 -4.52 -2.71 13.56
CA GLY A 101 -4.73 -1.71 14.59
C GLY A 101 -4.76 -2.18 16.01
#